data_80eddc0457cb2ce65300f83074648c16
#
_entry.id   80eddc0457cb2ce65300f83074648c16
#
_cell.length_a   1.000
_cell.length_b   1.000
_cell.length_c   1.000
_cell.angle_alpha   90.00
_cell.angle_beta   90.00
_cell.angle_gamma   90.00
#
_symmetry.space_group_name_H-M   'P 1'
#
loop_
_entity.id
_entity.type
_entity.pdbx_description
1 polymer ?
#
loop_
_entity_poly.entity_id
_entity_poly.type
_entity_poly.pdbx_seq_one_letter_code
_entity_poly.pdbx_strand_id
1 'polypeptide(L)'
;MELALIRSLMNKEFYDSHRGSRCPERLFSPDVRKIKKAIDGAMQRYERTVTPDEIEALFMSNNATLTTAQKTAYSALFATVKNEQPMGEDIAQEVLSKLFQQVIGEDIANLGFDYVNGTKDTLEPLRNMLEQYGDDFTPKLNI
;
A
#
# COMPACT_ATOMS: atom_id res chain seq x y z
N MET A 1 2.87 -8.10 -10.30
CA MET A 1 1.94 -6.97 -10.09
C MET A 1 2.30 -6.15 -8.85
N GLU A 2 2.54 -6.81 -7.75
CA GLU A 2 2.91 -6.18 -6.49
C GLU A 2 4.13 -5.25 -6.60
N LEU A 3 5.20 -5.71 -7.26
CA LEU A 3 6.41 -4.94 -7.42
C LEU A 3 6.24 -3.76 -8.39
N ALA A 4 5.44 -3.92 -9.44
CA ALA A 4 5.12 -2.82 -10.35
C ALA A 4 4.34 -1.73 -9.61
N LEU A 5 3.45 -2.10 -8.71
CA LEU A 5 2.68 -1.18 -7.87
C LEU A 5 3.61 -0.42 -6.92
N ILE A 6 4.51 -1.12 -6.24
CA ILE A 6 5.52 -0.51 -5.37
C ILE A 6 6.39 0.47 -6.17
N ARG A 7 6.80 0.10 -7.36
CA ARG A 7 7.60 0.98 -8.22
C ARG A 7 6.83 2.25 -8.58
N SER A 8 5.54 2.12 -8.88
CA SER A 8 4.67 3.25 -9.20
C SER A 8 4.48 4.18 -7.99
N LEU A 9 4.37 3.63 -6.78
CA LEU A 9 4.19 4.41 -5.55
C LEU A 9 5.41 5.25 -5.16
N MET A 10 6.56 5.01 -5.78
CA MET A 10 7.75 5.85 -5.59
C MET A 10 7.66 7.20 -6.32
N ASN A 11 6.73 7.34 -7.26
CA ASN A 11 6.44 8.60 -7.93
C ASN A 11 5.49 9.43 -7.06
N LYS A 12 5.88 10.67 -6.74
CA LYS A 12 5.12 11.53 -5.82
C LYS A 12 3.72 11.84 -6.35
N GLU A 13 3.60 12.16 -7.63
CA GLU A 13 2.29 12.47 -8.24
C GLU A 13 1.37 11.26 -8.21
N PHE A 14 1.89 10.09 -8.56
CA PHE A 14 1.14 8.86 -8.50
C PHE A 14 0.72 8.52 -7.06
N TYR A 15 1.64 8.64 -6.12
CA TYR A 15 1.39 8.39 -4.70
C TYR A 15 0.25 9.25 -4.16
N ASP A 16 0.28 10.55 -4.46
CA ASP A 16 -0.74 11.50 -4.00
C ASP A 16 -2.07 11.28 -4.71
N SER A 17 -2.05 11.07 -6.03
CA SER A 17 -3.27 10.93 -6.85
C SER A 17 -4.04 9.64 -6.54
N HIS A 18 -3.34 8.59 -6.15
CA HIS A 18 -3.93 7.27 -5.93
C HIS A 18 -3.93 6.85 -4.46
N ARG A 19 -3.88 7.83 -3.56
CA ARG A 19 -3.98 7.59 -2.11
C ARG A 19 -2.99 6.56 -1.59
N GLY A 20 -1.74 6.67 -2.03
CA GLY A 20 -0.67 5.74 -1.64
C GLY A 20 -0.53 5.59 -0.14
N SER A 21 -0.71 6.68 0.63
CA SER A 21 -0.63 6.67 2.09
C SER A 21 -1.72 5.81 2.76
N ARG A 22 -2.84 5.56 2.07
CA ARG A 22 -3.96 4.77 2.59
C ARG A 22 -4.03 3.36 1.99
N CYS A 23 -3.01 2.96 1.25
CA CYS A 23 -2.95 1.64 0.65
C CYS A 23 -3.03 0.57 1.75
N PRO A 24 -4.00 -0.36 1.71
CA PRO A 24 -4.09 -1.41 2.73
C PRO A 24 -2.83 -2.28 2.73
N GLU A 25 -2.30 -2.55 3.92
CA GLU A 25 -1.07 -3.35 4.04
C GLU A 25 -1.22 -4.75 3.46
N ARG A 26 -2.43 -5.31 3.50
CA ARG A 26 -2.70 -6.66 2.97
C ARG A 26 -2.54 -6.80 1.47
N LEU A 27 -2.45 -5.69 0.73
CA LEU A 27 -2.16 -5.73 -0.71
C LEU A 27 -0.74 -6.23 -0.99
N PHE A 28 0.13 -6.20 0.00
CA PHE A 28 1.54 -6.51 -0.16
C PHE A 28 1.95 -7.69 0.72
N SER A 29 2.88 -8.50 0.23
CA SER A 29 3.52 -9.55 1.03
C SER A 29 4.34 -8.92 2.16
N PRO A 30 4.66 -9.68 3.23
CA PRO A 30 5.33 -9.11 4.42
C PRO A 30 6.60 -8.32 4.13
N ASP A 31 7.46 -8.80 3.23
CA ASP A 31 8.69 -8.11 2.88
C ASP A 31 8.43 -6.83 2.09
N VAL A 32 7.47 -6.87 1.18
CA VAL A 32 7.08 -5.71 0.37
C VAL A 32 6.39 -4.66 1.23
N ARG A 33 5.64 -5.06 2.27
CA ARG A 33 5.07 -4.11 3.25
C ARG A 33 6.13 -3.26 3.93
N LYS A 34 7.28 -3.84 4.25
CA LYS A 34 8.39 -3.09 4.86
C LYS A 34 8.95 -2.06 3.91
N ILE A 35 9.04 -2.40 2.62
CA ILE A 35 9.44 -1.44 1.58
C ILE A 35 8.40 -0.33 1.44
N LYS A 36 7.11 -0.68 1.46
CA LYS A 36 6.01 0.29 1.41
C LYS A 36 6.09 1.28 2.58
N LYS A 37 6.39 0.80 3.79
CA LYS A 37 6.59 1.68 4.96
C LYS A 37 7.74 2.64 4.77
N ALA A 38 8.83 2.20 4.16
CA ALA A 38 9.96 3.07 3.84
C ALA A 38 9.56 4.16 2.83
N ILE A 39 8.74 3.80 1.84
CA ILE A 39 8.19 4.76 0.86
C ILE A 39 7.31 5.78 1.58
N ASP A 40 6.40 5.34 2.44
CA ASP A 40 5.51 6.24 3.19
C ASP A 40 6.31 7.24 4.03
N GLY A 41 7.34 6.76 4.73
CA GLY A 41 8.20 7.61 5.52
C GLY A 41 8.95 8.63 4.68
N ALA A 42 9.46 8.22 3.52
CA ALA A 42 10.16 9.11 2.60
C ALA A 42 9.24 10.17 2.00
N MET A 43 8.02 9.78 1.60
CA MET A 43 7.03 10.71 1.05
C MET A 43 6.61 11.76 2.07
N GLN A 44 6.44 11.34 3.32
CA GLN A 44 6.06 12.24 4.40
C GLN A 44 7.19 13.22 4.75
N ARG A 45 8.44 12.76 4.70
CA ARG A 45 9.59 13.55 5.11
C ARG A 45 10.10 14.48 4.01
N TYR A 46 10.20 13.97 2.78
CA TYR A 46 10.87 14.67 1.67
C TYR A 46 9.92 15.28 0.67
N GLU A 47 8.68 14.84 0.62
CA GLU A 47 7.60 15.38 -0.24
C GLU A 47 8.01 15.47 -1.72
N ARG A 48 8.71 14.46 -2.21
CA ARG A 48 9.16 14.37 -3.61
C ARG A 48 9.22 12.92 -4.08
N THR A 49 9.31 12.73 -5.39
CA THR A 49 9.59 11.42 -5.99
C THR A 49 10.92 10.88 -5.46
N VAL A 50 10.93 9.59 -5.13
CA VAL A 50 12.12 8.89 -4.66
C VAL A 50 12.49 7.76 -5.62
N THR A 51 13.78 7.46 -5.69
CA THR A 51 14.28 6.36 -6.52
C THR A 51 14.35 5.06 -5.70
N PRO A 52 14.33 3.89 -6.35
CA PRO A 52 14.54 2.63 -5.66
C PRO A 52 15.84 2.59 -4.86
N ASP A 53 16.93 3.16 -5.39
CA ASP A 53 18.21 3.21 -4.68
C ASP A 53 18.13 4.06 -3.43
N GLU A 54 17.42 5.18 -3.48
CA GLU A 54 17.20 6.04 -2.30
C GLU A 54 16.38 5.30 -1.23
N ILE A 55 15.34 4.61 -1.62
CA ILE A 55 14.52 3.81 -0.67
C ILE A 55 15.34 2.67 -0.07
N GLU A 56 16.14 1.99 -0.88
CA GLU A 56 17.03 0.94 -0.37
C GLU A 56 18.00 1.49 0.69
N ALA A 57 18.61 2.64 0.42
CA ALA A 57 19.53 3.28 1.36
C ALA A 57 18.84 3.64 2.67
N LEU A 58 17.64 4.23 2.61
CA LEU A 58 16.85 4.56 3.79
C LEU A 58 16.45 3.30 4.55
N PHE A 59 16.00 2.27 3.85
CA PHE A 59 15.60 1.00 4.43
C PHE A 59 16.75 0.34 5.19
N MET A 60 17.92 0.24 4.55
CA MET A 60 19.10 -0.38 5.18
C MET A 60 19.60 0.43 6.37
N SER A 61 19.57 1.76 6.27
CA SER A 61 19.95 2.66 7.36
C SER A 61 19.05 2.49 8.58
N ASN A 62 17.75 2.31 8.38
CA ASN A 62 16.77 2.20 9.46
C ASN A 62 16.62 0.77 10.01
N ASN A 63 17.25 -0.22 9.37
CA ASN A 63 17.18 -1.63 9.76
C ASN A 63 18.57 -2.21 9.95
N ALA A 64 19.38 -1.55 10.78
CA ALA A 64 20.79 -1.91 11.01
C ALA A 64 20.97 -3.29 11.65
N THR A 65 19.92 -3.84 12.27
CA THR A 65 19.97 -5.13 12.97
C THR A 65 19.71 -6.32 12.05
N LEU A 66 19.46 -6.10 10.77
CA LEU A 66 19.27 -7.19 9.81
C LEU A 66 20.55 -8.04 9.69
N THR A 67 20.36 -9.36 9.60
CA THR A 67 21.47 -10.28 9.34
C THR A 67 22.01 -10.07 7.93
N THR A 68 23.22 -10.57 7.66
CA THR A 68 23.81 -10.51 6.32
C THR A 68 22.90 -11.19 5.29
N ALA A 69 22.32 -12.34 5.64
CA ALA A 69 21.40 -13.07 4.77
C ALA A 69 20.13 -12.23 4.46
N GLN A 70 19.59 -11.56 5.47
CA GLN A 70 18.42 -10.69 5.28
C GLN A 70 18.75 -9.48 4.40
N LYS A 71 19.89 -8.84 4.62
CA LYS A 71 20.35 -7.73 3.78
C LYS A 71 20.51 -8.14 2.33
N THR A 72 21.10 -9.31 2.09
CA THR A 72 21.24 -9.84 0.73
C THR A 72 19.89 -10.10 0.08
N ALA A 73 18.94 -10.67 0.81
CA ALA A 73 17.59 -10.92 0.31
C ALA A 73 16.86 -9.63 -0.04
N TYR A 74 16.94 -8.61 0.82
CA TYR A 74 16.32 -7.31 0.54
C TYR A 74 17.00 -6.58 -0.61
N SER A 75 18.33 -6.65 -0.72
CA SER A 75 19.03 -6.07 -1.87
C SER A 75 18.59 -6.70 -3.18
N ALA A 76 18.38 -8.01 -3.22
CA ALA A 76 17.85 -8.71 -4.38
C ALA A 76 16.42 -8.23 -4.71
N LEU A 77 15.59 -8.05 -3.69
CA LEU A 77 14.22 -7.55 -3.86
C LEU A 77 14.21 -6.12 -4.42
N PHE A 78 15.05 -5.24 -3.88
CA PHE A 78 15.18 -3.87 -4.40
C PHE A 78 15.71 -3.85 -5.84
N ALA A 79 16.63 -4.73 -6.20
CA ALA A 79 17.10 -4.86 -7.58
C ALA A 79 15.96 -5.25 -8.52
N THR A 80 15.08 -6.15 -8.08
CA THR A 80 13.89 -6.55 -8.85
C THR A 80 12.94 -5.36 -9.00
N VAL A 81 12.69 -4.61 -7.93
CA VAL A 81 11.85 -3.40 -7.98
C VAL A 81 12.43 -2.37 -8.93
N LYS A 82 13.74 -2.15 -8.89
CA LYS A 82 14.42 -1.20 -9.77
C LYS A 82 14.26 -1.53 -11.25
N ASN A 83 14.24 -2.82 -11.59
CA ASN A 83 14.06 -3.29 -12.96
C ASN A 83 12.59 -3.36 -13.38
N GLU A 84 11.67 -3.20 -12.43
CA GLU A 84 10.25 -3.25 -12.72
C GLU A 84 9.80 -1.95 -13.40
N GLN A 85 8.91 -2.09 -14.39
CA GLN A 85 8.32 -0.93 -15.05
C GLN A 85 7.12 -0.43 -14.24
N PRO A 86 7.01 0.89 -14.02
CA PRO A 86 5.80 1.45 -13.43
C PRO A 86 4.59 1.14 -14.32
N MET A 87 3.44 0.91 -13.71
CA MET A 87 2.19 0.74 -14.45
C MET A 87 1.78 2.04 -15.13
N GLY A 88 1.17 1.94 -16.30
CA GLY A 88 0.48 3.07 -16.91
C GLY A 88 -0.58 3.60 -15.94
N GLU A 89 -0.71 4.92 -15.84
CA GLU A 89 -1.56 5.55 -14.81
C GLU A 89 -3.02 5.11 -14.90
N ASP A 90 -3.57 4.97 -16.09
CA ASP A 90 -4.95 4.53 -16.32
C ASP A 90 -5.18 3.10 -15.84
N ILE A 91 -4.27 2.19 -16.16
CA ILE A 91 -4.34 0.78 -15.74
C ILE A 91 -4.12 0.68 -14.23
N ALA A 92 -3.16 1.42 -13.69
CA ALA A 92 -2.88 1.42 -12.26
C ALA A 92 -4.07 1.92 -11.45
N GLN A 93 -4.77 2.95 -11.92
CA GLN A 93 -5.97 3.45 -11.26
C GLN A 93 -7.07 2.39 -11.21
N GLU A 94 -7.33 1.70 -12.31
CA GLU A 94 -8.33 0.63 -12.35
C GLU A 94 -7.96 -0.54 -11.43
N VAL A 95 -6.70 -0.99 -11.49
CA VAL A 95 -6.22 -2.09 -10.66
C VAL A 95 -6.29 -1.74 -9.18
N LEU A 96 -5.83 -0.55 -8.79
CA LEU A 96 -5.87 -0.09 -7.41
C LEU A 96 -7.29 0.01 -6.88
N SER A 97 -8.20 0.57 -7.66
CA SER A 97 -9.61 0.71 -7.26
C SER A 97 -10.24 -0.66 -6.98
N LYS A 98 -9.98 -1.65 -7.85
CA LYS A 98 -10.50 -3.00 -7.66
C LYS A 98 -9.88 -3.71 -6.46
N LEU A 99 -8.56 -3.56 -6.27
CA LEU A 99 -7.86 -4.14 -5.13
C LEU A 99 -8.34 -3.53 -3.81
N PHE A 100 -8.53 -2.22 -3.77
CA PHE A 100 -9.05 -1.52 -2.59
C PHE A 100 -10.46 -2.01 -2.26
N GLN A 101 -11.34 -2.08 -3.26
CA GLN A 101 -12.70 -2.60 -3.07
C GLN A 101 -12.67 -4.02 -2.49
N GLN A 102 -11.81 -4.88 -3.04
CA GLN A 102 -11.73 -6.26 -2.61
C GLN A 102 -11.26 -6.39 -1.17
N VAL A 103 -10.15 -5.74 -0.82
CA VAL A 103 -9.55 -5.84 0.53
C VAL A 103 -10.43 -5.16 1.57
N ILE A 104 -10.86 -3.93 1.30
CA ILE A 104 -11.66 -3.15 2.25
C ILE A 104 -13.07 -3.74 2.35
N GLY A 105 -13.63 -4.21 1.23
CA GLY A 105 -14.91 -4.88 1.22
C GLY A 105 -14.92 -6.16 2.06
N GLU A 106 -13.83 -6.94 2.01
CA GLU A 106 -13.67 -8.13 2.87
C GLU A 106 -13.64 -7.73 4.35
N ASP A 107 -12.93 -6.66 4.69
CA ASP A 107 -12.85 -6.18 6.07
C ASP A 107 -14.21 -5.71 6.57
N ILE A 108 -14.96 -4.97 5.76
CA ILE A 108 -16.31 -4.53 6.09
C ILE A 108 -17.24 -5.73 6.29
N ALA A 109 -17.17 -6.71 5.39
CA ALA A 109 -17.99 -7.91 5.49
C ALA A 109 -17.68 -8.70 6.76
N ASN A 110 -16.41 -8.85 7.11
CA ASN A 110 -15.99 -9.56 8.32
C ASN A 110 -16.45 -8.83 9.58
N LEU A 111 -16.34 -7.52 9.64
CA LEU A 111 -16.83 -6.73 10.77
C LEU A 111 -18.36 -6.82 10.90
N GLY A 112 -19.07 -6.77 9.78
CA GLY A 112 -20.52 -6.93 9.77
C GLY A 112 -20.94 -8.33 10.24
N PHE A 113 -20.23 -9.37 9.82
CA PHE A 113 -20.47 -10.74 10.24
C PHE A 113 -20.24 -10.91 11.75
N ASP A 114 -19.14 -10.37 12.27
CA ASP A 114 -18.84 -10.40 13.70
C ASP A 114 -19.92 -9.70 14.52
N TYR A 115 -20.42 -8.56 14.03
CA TYR A 115 -21.51 -7.83 14.68
C TYR A 115 -22.79 -8.67 14.76
N VAL A 116 -23.17 -9.29 13.65
CA VAL A 116 -24.38 -10.14 13.59
C VAL A 116 -24.26 -11.33 14.54
N ASN A 117 -23.07 -11.92 14.64
CA ASN A 117 -22.85 -13.06 15.54
C ASN A 117 -22.66 -12.67 17.01
N GLY A 118 -22.59 -11.38 17.31
CA GLY A 118 -22.46 -10.90 18.69
C GLY A 118 -21.15 -11.28 19.35
N THR A 119 -20.11 -11.63 18.57
CA THR A 119 -18.81 -12.05 19.10
C THR A 119 -18.04 -10.90 19.75
N LYS A 120 -18.29 -9.67 19.30
CA LYS A 120 -17.78 -8.46 19.91
C LYS A 120 -18.51 -7.26 19.30
N ASP A 121 -18.40 -6.10 19.95
CA ASP A 121 -18.93 -4.86 19.39
C ASP A 121 -18.02 -4.40 18.25
N THR A 122 -18.48 -4.60 17.02
CA THR A 122 -17.75 -4.23 15.80
C THR A 122 -18.36 -3.03 15.10
N LEU A 123 -19.37 -2.39 15.71
CA LEU A 123 -20.09 -1.26 15.10
C LEU A 123 -19.19 -0.05 14.95
N GLU A 124 -18.41 0.30 15.97
CA GLU A 124 -17.49 1.44 15.92
C GLU A 124 -16.36 1.24 14.90
N PRO A 125 -15.66 0.09 14.90
CA PRO A 125 -14.68 -0.18 13.82
C PRO A 125 -15.29 -0.17 12.43
N LEU A 126 -16.51 -0.68 12.26
CA LEU A 126 -17.21 -0.67 10.96
C LEU A 126 -17.51 0.77 10.52
N ARG A 127 -18.02 1.59 11.43
CA ARG A 127 -18.30 3.01 11.15
C ARG A 127 -17.02 3.75 10.75
N ASN A 128 -15.94 3.57 11.50
CA ASN A 128 -14.66 4.21 11.21
C ASN A 128 -14.14 3.82 9.82
N MET A 129 -14.28 2.55 9.46
CA MET A 129 -13.85 2.06 8.16
C MET A 129 -14.69 2.66 7.04
N LEU A 130 -16.01 2.76 7.21
CA LEU A 130 -16.90 3.38 6.23
C LEU A 130 -16.61 4.88 6.06
N GLU A 131 -16.32 5.59 7.14
CA GLU A 131 -15.94 7.01 7.08
C GLU A 131 -14.59 7.19 6.37
N GLN A 132 -13.63 6.32 6.65
CA GLN A 132 -12.30 6.43 6.09
C GLN A 132 -12.25 6.05 4.61
N TYR A 133 -12.99 5.04 4.20
CA TYR A 133 -12.90 4.46 2.85
C TYR A 133 -14.21 4.53 2.06
N GLY A 134 -15.26 5.14 2.61
CA GLY A 134 -16.56 5.17 1.96
C GLY A 134 -16.55 5.74 0.55
N ASP A 135 -15.74 6.77 0.32
CA ASP A 135 -15.61 7.39 -0.99
C ASP A 135 -14.99 6.45 -2.02
N ASP A 136 -14.21 5.48 -1.59
CA ASP A 136 -13.57 4.51 -2.47
C ASP A 136 -14.58 3.47 -3.02
N PHE A 137 -15.71 3.30 -2.32
CA PHE A 137 -16.76 2.37 -2.70
C PHE A 137 -17.95 3.05 -3.39
N THR A 138 -18.05 4.36 -3.27
CA THR A 138 -19.15 5.10 -3.87
C THR A 138 -18.99 5.05 -5.39
N PRO A 139 -19.96 4.49 -6.14
CA PRO A 139 -19.89 4.51 -7.60
C PRO A 139 -19.78 5.96 -8.06
N LYS A 140 -18.76 6.28 -8.83
CA LYS A 140 -18.71 7.57 -9.50
C LYS A 140 -19.81 7.57 -10.56
N LEU A 141 -20.91 8.18 -10.22
CA LEU A 141 -21.97 8.40 -11.19
C LEU A 141 -21.44 9.41 -12.21
N ASN A 142 -21.01 8.91 -13.34
CA ASN A 142 -20.78 9.74 -14.51
C ASN A 142 -22.15 10.10 -15.08
N ILE A 143 -22.63 11.21 -14.64
CA ILE A 143 -23.83 11.79 -15.24
C ILE A 143 -23.40 12.81 -16.28
#